data_cab962b5a7e4a9564637ab4023961bcf
#
_entry.id   cab962b5a7e4a9564637ab4023961bcf
#
_cell.length_a   1.000
_cell.length_b   1.000
_cell.length_c   1.000
_cell.angle_alpha   90.00
_cell.angle_beta   90.00
_cell.angle_gamma   90.00
#
_symmetry.space_group_name_H-M   'P 1'
#
loop_
_entity.id
_entity.type
_entity.pdbx_description
1 polymer ?
#
loop_
_entity_poly.entity_id
_entity_poly.type
_entity_poly.pdbx_seq_one_letter_code
_entity_poly.pdbx_strand_id
1 'polypeptide(L)'
;FIGVLVHDLAFGIVMGGIGVIALAGIIVSNNIILIDTYNHLVKERLPSTVEDFAKIIKETCLQRVRPVILTKLTAILGLIPIMFGMNIDFFKLTVTFGAPSNQWWILLATCIVYGVLFASTLTLLVTPAAILWNEQRKIKKQSKNDSVTT
;
A
#
# COMPACT_ATOMS: atom_id res chain seq x y z
N PHE A 1 -0.17 15.06 -1.98
CA PHE A 1 0.01 16.48 -2.39
C PHE A 1 0.28 16.60 -3.89
N ILE A 2 1.14 15.76 -4.50
CA ILE A 2 1.46 15.80 -5.94
C ILE A 2 0.19 15.71 -6.80
N GLY A 3 -0.73 14.80 -6.49
CA GLY A 3 -1.99 14.66 -7.23
C GLY A 3 -2.89 15.89 -7.18
N VAL A 4 -2.93 16.56 -6.04
CA VAL A 4 -3.69 17.81 -5.84
C VAL A 4 -3.10 18.95 -6.66
N LEU A 5 -1.76 19.03 -6.72
CA LEU A 5 -1.03 19.98 -7.55
C LEU A 5 -1.23 19.75 -9.05
N VAL A 6 -1.21 18.49 -9.48
CA VAL A 6 -1.38 18.15 -10.90
C VAL A 6 -2.79 18.51 -11.41
N HIS A 7 -3.81 18.39 -10.54
CA HIS A 7 -5.19 18.71 -10.90
C HIS A 7 -5.61 20.14 -10.54
N ASP A 8 -4.68 20.97 -10.04
CA ASP A 8 -4.93 22.37 -9.64
C ASP A 8 -6.16 22.53 -8.70
N LEU A 9 -6.33 21.56 -7.79
CA LEU A 9 -7.44 21.51 -6.86
C LEU A 9 -7.14 22.35 -5.62
N ALA A 10 -8.15 23.12 -5.16
CA ALA A 10 -8.05 23.84 -3.90
C ALA A 10 -7.88 22.84 -2.73
N PHE A 11 -6.85 23.02 -1.91
CA PHE A 11 -6.57 22.15 -0.78
C PHE A 11 -7.61 22.32 0.33
N GLY A 12 -8.50 21.36 0.47
CA GLY A 12 -9.45 21.26 1.59
C GLY A 12 -8.86 20.46 2.75
N ILE A 13 -8.62 21.10 3.89
CA ILE A 13 -8.01 20.46 5.07
C ILE A 13 -8.82 19.24 5.53
N VAL A 14 -10.14 19.35 5.58
CA VAL A 14 -11.03 18.29 6.07
C VAL A 14 -10.98 17.06 5.15
N MET A 15 -11.26 17.24 3.86
CA MET A 15 -11.30 16.13 2.90
C MET A 15 -9.91 15.56 2.60
N GLY A 16 -8.90 16.42 2.53
CA GLY A 16 -7.51 15.99 2.44
C GLY A 16 -7.06 15.18 3.66
N GLY A 17 -7.44 15.62 4.87
CA GLY A 17 -7.17 14.91 6.12
C GLY A 17 -7.83 13.52 6.18
N ILE A 18 -9.11 13.41 5.80
CA ILE A 18 -9.81 12.13 5.71
C ILE A 18 -9.14 11.21 4.69
N GLY A 19 -8.72 11.74 3.54
CA GLY A 19 -7.98 10.99 2.52
C GLY A 19 -6.67 10.41 3.04
N VAL A 20 -5.91 11.19 3.82
CA VAL A 20 -4.64 10.72 4.44
C VAL A 20 -4.89 9.63 5.48
N ILE A 21 -5.92 9.75 6.32
CA ILE A 21 -6.28 8.74 7.32
C ILE A 21 -6.71 7.43 6.63
N ALA A 22 -7.56 7.51 5.62
CA ALA A 22 -7.98 6.36 4.83
C ALA A 22 -6.79 5.66 4.16
N LEU A 23 -5.87 6.44 3.58
CA LEU A 23 -4.65 5.95 2.97
C LEU A 23 -3.75 5.22 3.99
N ALA A 24 -3.58 5.79 5.18
CA ALA A 24 -2.80 5.16 6.26
C ALA A 24 -3.40 3.79 6.63
N GLY A 25 -4.72 3.69 6.76
CA GLY A 25 -5.40 2.41 7.03
C GLY A 25 -5.15 1.36 5.94
N ILE A 26 -5.20 1.74 4.67
CA ILE A 26 -4.93 0.84 3.54
C ILE A 26 -3.47 0.37 3.54
N ILE A 27 -2.51 1.24 3.84
CA ILE A 27 -1.09 0.91 3.89
C ILE A 27 -0.80 -0.08 5.02
N VAL A 28 -1.32 0.18 6.22
CA VAL A 28 -1.13 -0.68 7.39
C VAL A 28 -1.72 -2.07 7.15
N SER A 29 -2.94 -2.16 6.65
CA SER A 29 -3.60 -3.43 6.34
C SER A 29 -2.78 -4.28 5.36
N ASN A 30 -2.24 -3.68 4.31
CA ASN A 30 -1.41 -4.39 3.33
C ASN A 30 -0.09 -4.90 3.92
N ASN A 31 0.54 -4.11 4.80
CA ASN A 31 1.78 -4.50 5.46
C ASN A 31 1.56 -5.65 6.45
N ILE A 32 0.46 -5.63 7.21
CA ILE A 32 0.12 -6.71 8.14
C ILE A 32 -0.02 -8.04 7.40
N ILE A 33 -0.74 -8.07 6.29
CA ILE A 33 -0.95 -9.28 5.48
C ILE A 33 0.38 -9.82 4.95
N LEU A 34 1.30 -8.96 4.51
CA LEU A 34 2.60 -9.37 4.01
C LEU A 34 3.47 -9.99 5.12
N ILE A 35 3.52 -9.34 6.28
CA ILE A 35 4.30 -9.81 7.45
C ILE A 35 3.71 -11.12 7.99
N ASP A 36 2.40 -11.25 8.06
CA ASP A 36 1.74 -12.47 8.52
C ASP A 36 2.07 -13.67 7.62
N THR A 37 2.00 -13.48 6.30
CA THR A 37 2.39 -14.52 5.33
C THR A 37 3.86 -14.90 5.47
N TYR A 38 4.74 -13.92 5.65
CA TYR A 38 6.16 -14.18 5.90
C TYR A 38 6.36 -15.01 7.17
N ASN A 39 5.74 -14.63 8.28
CA ASN A 39 5.84 -15.35 9.54
C ASN A 39 5.32 -16.79 9.45
N HIS A 40 4.26 -17.01 8.67
CA HIS A 40 3.72 -18.36 8.43
C HIS A 40 4.73 -19.24 7.69
N LEU A 41 5.31 -18.74 6.61
CA LEU A 41 6.31 -19.48 5.82
C LEU A 41 7.60 -19.75 6.59
N VAL A 42 8.03 -18.82 7.44
CA VAL A 42 9.20 -19.01 8.31
C VAL A 42 8.95 -20.13 9.34
N LYS A 43 7.75 -20.21 9.92
CA LYS A 43 7.38 -21.26 10.87
C LYS A 43 7.30 -22.65 10.22
N GLU A 44 6.84 -22.71 8.97
CA GLU A 44 6.73 -23.98 8.23
C GLU A 44 8.09 -24.52 7.80
N ARG A 45 9.02 -23.69 7.39
CA ARG A 45 10.28 -24.10 6.74
C ARG A 45 11.50 -24.07 7.66
N LEU A 46 11.41 -23.48 8.86
CA LEU A 46 12.49 -23.40 9.84
C LEU A 46 13.86 -23.05 9.21
N PRO A 47 13.98 -21.89 8.54
CA PRO A 47 15.21 -21.54 7.83
C PRO A 47 16.38 -21.34 8.80
N SER A 48 17.56 -21.86 8.44
CA SER A 48 18.78 -21.77 9.24
C SER A 48 19.80 -20.79 8.65
N THR A 49 19.69 -20.49 7.34
CA THR A 49 20.66 -19.70 6.60
C THR A 49 20.05 -18.40 6.07
N VAL A 50 20.86 -17.34 5.94
CA VAL A 50 20.42 -16.04 5.35
C VAL A 50 19.85 -16.21 3.94
N GLU A 51 20.39 -17.15 3.15
CA GLU A 51 19.90 -17.46 1.82
C GLU A 51 18.52 -18.07 1.82
N ASP A 52 18.19 -18.89 2.82
CA ASP A 52 16.86 -19.48 2.98
C ASP A 52 15.83 -18.41 3.33
N PHE A 53 16.17 -17.46 4.21
CA PHE A 53 15.33 -16.30 4.50
C PHE A 53 15.06 -15.46 3.24
N ALA A 54 16.08 -15.21 2.41
CA ALA A 54 15.91 -14.46 1.17
C ALA A 54 14.99 -15.19 0.18
N LYS A 55 15.07 -16.51 0.07
CA LYS A 55 14.17 -17.33 -0.75
C LYS A 55 12.72 -17.23 -0.26
N ILE A 56 12.51 -17.36 1.05
CA ILE A 56 11.16 -17.25 1.67
C ILE A 56 10.57 -15.87 1.43
N ILE A 57 11.34 -14.80 1.59
CA ILE A 57 10.88 -13.43 1.33
C ILE A 57 10.49 -13.25 -0.13
N LYS A 58 11.32 -13.74 -1.06
CA LYS A 58 11.02 -13.69 -2.50
C LYS A 58 9.73 -14.42 -2.82
N GLU A 59 9.53 -15.61 -2.27
CA GLU A 59 8.33 -16.41 -2.47
C GLU A 59 7.09 -15.73 -1.87
N THR A 60 7.19 -15.21 -0.65
CA THR A 60 6.14 -14.41 -0.01
C THR A 60 5.71 -13.23 -0.87
N CYS A 61 6.68 -12.47 -1.39
CA CYS A 61 6.40 -11.35 -2.28
C CYS A 61 5.69 -11.80 -3.55
N LEU A 62 6.18 -12.86 -4.22
CA LEU A 62 5.58 -13.36 -5.46
C LEU A 62 4.14 -13.85 -5.26
N GLN A 63 3.86 -14.54 -4.14
CA GLN A 63 2.52 -15.01 -3.81
C GLN A 63 1.55 -13.86 -3.53
N ARG A 64 2.02 -12.78 -2.90
CA ARG A 64 1.18 -11.65 -2.45
C ARG A 64 1.08 -10.49 -3.43
N VAL A 65 2.01 -10.36 -4.37
CA VAL A 65 1.99 -9.30 -5.39
C VAL A 65 0.70 -9.33 -6.21
N ARG A 66 0.27 -10.51 -6.67
CA ARG A 66 -0.95 -10.65 -7.47
C ARG A 66 -2.21 -10.12 -6.78
N PRO A 67 -2.62 -10.64 -5.60
CA PRO A 67 -3.83 -10.15 -4.93
C PRO A 67 -3.70 -8.69 -4.50
N VAL A 68 -2.52 -8.24 -4.08
CA VAL A 68 -2.29 -6.85 -3.69
C VAL A 68 -2.43 -5.89 -4.88
N ILE A 69 -1.88 -6.21 -6.04
CA ILE A 69 -2.04 -5.39 -7.24
C ILE A 69 -3.49 -5.37 -7.69
N LEU A 70 -4.17 -6.52 -7.69
CA LEU A 70 -5.56 -6.62 -8.12
C LEU A 70 -6.49 -5.76 -7.26
N THR A 71 -6.39 -5.86 -5.93
CA THR A 71 -7.22 -5.06 -5.01
C THR A 71 -6.96 -3.57 -5.16
N LYS A 72 -5.71 -3.15 -5.37
CA LYS A 72 -5.37 -1.74 -5.58
C LYS A 72 -5.85 -1.23 -6.93
N LEU A 73 -5.70 -2.02 -7.97
CA LEU A 73 -6.19 -1.67 -9.30
C LEU A 73 -7.71 -1.50 -9.29
N THR A 74 -8.44 -2.40 -8.63
CA THR A 74 -9.90 -2.31 -8.47
C THR A 74 -10.31 -1.06 -7.69
N ALA A 75 -9.61 -0.74 -6.61
CA ALA A 75 -9.89 0.48 -5.84
C ALA A 75 -9.63 1.76 -6.66
N ILE A 76 -8.54 1.81 -7.43
CA ILE A 76 -8.23 2.94 -8.30
C ILE A 76 -9.29 3.07 -9.39
N LEU A 77 -9.63 1.98 -10.10
CA LEU A 77 -10.64 1.99 -11.15
C LEU A 77 -12.01 2.45 -10.63
N GLY A 78 -12.37 2.04 -9.39
CA GLY A 78 -13.62 2.48 -8.75
C GLY A 78 -13.64 3.98 -8.39
N LEU A 79 -12.48 4.58 -8.12
CA LEU A 79 -12.36 5.99 -7.78
C LEU A 79 -12.14 6.92 -8.99
N ILE A 80 -11.73 6.39 -10.13
CA ILE A 80 -11.52 7.16 -11.37
C ILE A 80 -12.75 8.00 -11.75
N PRO A 81 -13.99 7.46 -11.81
CA PRO A 81 -15.13 8.27 -12.21
C PRO A 81 -15.41 9.42 -11.23
N ILE A 82 -15.17 9.22 -9.93
CA ILE A 82 -15.31 10.28 -8.93
C ILE A 82 -14.22 11.34 -9.09
N MET A 83 -12.98 10.91 -9.36
CA MET A 83 -11.84 11.80 -9.58
C MET A 83 -12.07 12.75 -10.79
N PHE A 84 -12.71 12.26 -11.85
CA PHE A 84 -13.10 13.07 -13.01
C PHE A 84 -14.41 13.85 -12.80
N GLY A 85 -15.02 13.79 -11.62
CA GLY A 85 -16.24 14.52 -11.31
C GLY A 85 -17.46 14.07 -12.13
N MET A 86 -17.48 12.81 -12.56
CA MET A 86 -18.60 12.24 -13.30
C MET A 86 -19.81 12.07 -12.38
N ASN A 87 -20.88 12.75 -12.71
CA ASN A 87 -22.17 12.62 -12.02
C ASN A 87 -23.18 11.96 -12.96
N ILE A 88 -23.68 10.79 -12.57
CA ILE A 88 -24.65 10.03 -13.34
C ILE A 88 -26.03 10.31 -12.76
N ASP A 89 -26.84 11.06 -13.46
CA ASP A 89 -28.23 11.29 -13.11
C ASP A 89 -29.11 10.16 -13.66
N PHE A 90 -29.50 9.24 -12.79
CA PHE A 90 -30.29 8.07 -13.17
C PHE A 90 -31.71 8.43 -13.60
N PHE A 91 -32.25 9.58 -13.20
CA PHE A 91 -33.59 10.03 -13.61
C PHE A 91 -33.60 10.65 -15.00
N LYS A 92 -32.52 11.34 -15.36
CA LYS A 92 -32.40 12.03 -16.66
C LYS A 92 -31.54 11.27 -17.68
N LEU A 93 -30.90 10.16 -17.26
CA LEU A 93 -29.92 9.39 -18.06
C LEU A 93 -28.85 10.30 -18.68
N THR A 94 -28.47 11.36 -17.97
CA THR A 94 -27.45 12.31 -18.42
C THR A 94 -26.22 12.22 -17.51
N VAL A 95 -25.04 12.28 -18.15
CA VAL A 95 -23.77 12.37 -17.46
C VAL A 95 -23.36 13.83 -17.43
N THR A 96 -23.29 14.41 -16.23
CA THR A 96 -22.82 15.78 -16.01
C THR A 96 -21.46 15.78 -15.34
N PHE A 97 -20.58 16.68 -15.78
CA PHE A 97 -19.25 16.85 -15.21
C PHE A 97 -19.17 18.12 -14.38
N GLY A 98 -18.47 18.06 -13.21
CA GLY A 98 -18.10 19.26 -12.48
C GLY A 98 -19.21 19.91 -11.65
N ALA A 99 -20.19 19.14 -11.16
CA ALA A 99 -21.18 19.70 -10.23
C ALA A 99 -20.49 20.25 -8.95
N PRO A 100 -20.91 21.44 -8.43
CA PRO A 100 -20.30 22.07 -7.26
C PRO A 100 -20.26 21.18 -6.01
N SER A 101 -21.24 20.32 -5.82
CA SER A 101 -21.31 19.35 -4.74
C SER A 101 -20.25 18.25 -4.82
N ASN A 102 -19.69 18.01 -6.01
CA ASN A 102 -18.69 16.95 -6.23
C ASN A 102 -17.25 17.39 -5.96
N GLN A 103 -16.97 18.68 -5.87
CA GLN A 103 -15.59 19.19 -5.72
C GLN A 103 -14.90 18.63 -4.46
N TRP A 104 -15.66 18.43 -3.39
CA TRP A 104 -15.15 17.86 -2.13
C TRP A 104 -14.73 16.39 -2.29
N TRP A 105 -15.54 15.62 -3.04
CA TRP A 105 -15.27 14.20 -3.30
C TRP A 105 -14.13 14.00 -4.30
N ILE A 106 -13.99 14.91 -5.26
CA ILE A 106 -12.89 14.89 -6.24
C ILE A 106 -11.54 14.98 -5.52
N LEU A 107 -11.43 15.90 -4.55
CA LEU A 107 -10.20 16.06 -3.76
C LEU A 107 -9.87 14.77 -2.99
N LEU A 108 -10.87 14.19 -2.32
CA LEU A 108 -10.72 12.94 -1.57
C LEU A 108 -10.27 11.78 -2.47
N ALA A 109 -10.97 11.59 -3.60
CA ALA A 109 -10.66 10.53 -4.55
C ALA A 109 -9.25 10.69 -5.14
N THR A 110 -8.87 11.90 -5.52
CA THR A 110 -7.54 12.22 -6.04
C THR A 110 -6.45 11.90 -5.01
N CYS A 111 -6.62 12.31 -3.76
CA CYS A 111 -5.66 11.98 -2.69
C CYS A 111 -5.50 10.47 -2.51
N ILE A 112 -6.60 9.71 -2.51
CA ILE A 112 -6.56 8.25 -2.34
C ILE A 112 -5.90 7.57 -3.54
N VAL A 113 -6.26 7.92 -4.76
CA VAL A 113 -5.73 7.31 -5.99
C VAL A 113 -4.21 7.49 -6.07
N TYR A 114 -3.73 8.73 -6.01
CA TYR A 114 -2.28 9.00 -6.06
C TYR A 114 -1.54 8.43 -4.84
N GLY A 115 -2.15 8.51 -3.67
CA GLY A 115 -1.59 7.94 -2.45
C GLY A 115 -1.47 6.42 -2.50
N VAL A 116 -2.48 5.70 -2.99
CA VAL A 116 -2.45 4.24 -3.14
C VAL A 116 -1.41 3.81 -4.17
N LEU A 117 -1.28 4.52 -5.30
CA LEU A 117 -0.24 4.25 -6.30
C LEU A 117 1.16 4.37 -5.69
N PHE A 118 1.44 5.49 -5.04
CA PHE A 118 2.74 5.73 -4.42
C PHE A 118 3.04 4.76 -3.27
N ALA A 119 2.08 4.58 -2.37
CA ALA A 119 2.20 3.67 -1.23
C ALA A 119 2.38 2.21 -1.67
N SER A 120 1.75 1.80 -2.77
CA SER A 120 1.92 0.46 -3.33
C SER A 120 3.35 0.18 -3.73
N THR A 121 3.95 1.11 -4.46
CA THR A 121 5.33 1.00 -4.91
C THR A 121 6.29 0.96 -3.73
N LEU A 122 6.10 1.87 -2.75
CA LEU A 122 6.90 1.88 -1.54
C LEU A 122 6.78 0.59 -0.73
N THR A 123 5.55 0.11 -0.48
CA THR A 123 5.33 -1.10 0.32
C THR A 123 5.99 -2.32 -0.33
N LEU A 124 5.88 -2.48 -1.65
CA LEU A 124 6.49 -3.62 -2.35
C LEU A 124 8.02 -3.59 -2.35
N LEU A 125 8.64 -2.42 -2.25
CA LEU A 125 10.09 -2.26 -2.21
C LEU A 125 10.64 -2.25 -0.78
N VAL A 126 10.05 -1.43 0.09
CA VAL A 126 10.57 -1.18 1.44
C VAL A 126 10.32 -2.35 2.39
N THR A 127 9.15 -2.98 2.33
CA THR A 127 8.80 -4.05 3.28
C THR A 127 9.71 -5.27 3.15
N PRO A 128 9.97 -5.86 1.96
CA PRO A 128 10.91 -6.97 1.85
C PRO A 128 12.34 -6.58 2.21
N ALA A 129 12.78 -5.36 1.86
CA ALA A 129 14.09 -4.86 2.24
C ALA A 129 14.26 -4.72 3.76
N ALA A 130 13.24 -4.23 4.45
CA ALA A 130 13.24 -4.09 5.91
C ALA A 130 13.26 -5.46 6.62
N ILE A 131 12.51 -6.44 6.11
CA ILE A 131 12.49 -7.80 6.65
C ILE A 131 13.89 -8.44 6.49
N LEU A 132 14.48 -8.38 5.31
CA LEU A 132 15.85 -8.89 5.05
C LEU A 132 16.85 -8.26 6.01
N TRP A 133 16.84 -6.95 6.17
CA TRP A 133 17.76 -6.26 7.06
C TRP A 133 17.62 -6.66 8.53
N ASN A 134 16.37 -6.85 8.96
CA ASN A 134 16.09 -7.30 10.34
C ASN A 134 16.63 -8.72 10.60
N GLU A 135 16.44 -9.65 9.66
CA GLU A 135 16.94 -11.02 9.80
C GLU A 135 18.47 -11.10 9.75
N GLN A 136 19.10 -10.34 8.88
CA GLN A 136 20.58 -10.23 8.86
C GLN A 136 21.12 -9.73 10.19
N ARG A 137 20.46 -8.75 10.82
CA ARG A 137 20.84 -8.25 12.15
C ARG A 137 20.68 -9.29 13.26
N LYS A 138 19.63 -10.11 13.21
CA LYS A 138 19.38 -11.19 14.19
C LYS A 138 20.47 -12.26 14.10
N ILE A 139 20.76 -12.74 12.92
CA ILE A 139 21.80 -13.77 12.68
C ILE A 139 23.17 -13.26 13.12
N LYS A 140 23.52 -12.01 12.81
CA LYS A 140 24.78 -11.39 13.23
C LYS A 140 24.89 -11.24 14.76
N LYS A 141 23.78 -11.03 15.45
CA LYS A 141 23.74 -11.00 16.94
C LYS A 141 23.89 -12.39 17.55
N GLN A 142 23.29 -13.41 16.95
CA GLN A 142 23.39 -14.80 17.40
C GLN A 142 24.84 -15.32 17.27
N SER A 143 25.45 -15.12 16.10
CA SER A 143 26.87 -15.48 15.86
C SER A 143 27.84 -14.79 16.85
N LYS A 144 27.55 -13.54 17.26
CA LYS A 144 28.37 -12.83 18.24
C LYS A 144 28.18 -13.36 19.68
N ASN A 145 26.98 -13.83 20.02
CA ASN A 145 26.75 -14.43 21.35
C ASN A 145 27.42 -15.80 21.47
N ASP A 146 27.36 -16.62 20.42
CA ASP A 146 28.00 -17.94 20.41
C ASP A 146 29.53 -17.85 20.51
N SER A 147 30.11 -16.78 19.97
CA SER A 147 31.58 -16.52 20.07
C SER A 147 32.05 -15.96 21.42
N VAL A 148 31.14 -15.56 22.30
CA VAL A 148 31.44 -15.06 23.68
C VAL A 148 31.26 -16.15 24.73
N THR A 149 30.58 -17.24 24.40
CA THR A 149 30.30 -18.38 25.30
C THR A 149 31.27 -19.55 25.13
N THR A 150 32.20 -19.45 24.18
CA THR A 150 33.34 -20.36 23.99
C THR A 150 34.62 -19.70 24.47
#